data_322b6ffa4dcc4edeb599f81b0144337a
#
_entry.id   322b6ffa4dcc4edeb599f81b0144337a
#
_cell.length_a   1.000
_cell.length_b   1.000
_cell.length_c   1.000
_cell.angle_alpha   90.00
_cell.angle_beta   90.00
_cell.angle_gamma   90.00
#
_symmetry.space_group_name_H-M   'P 1'
#
loop_
_entity.id
_entity.type
_entity.pdbx_description
1 polymer ?
#
loop_
_entity_poly.entity_id
_entity_poly.type
_entity_poly.pdbx_seq_one_letter_code
_entity_poly.pdbx_strand_id
1 'polypeptide(L)'
;HLYNGDGERYMLKYAPDVAERATRDVVSRSAYLEMMAGRACPEGGVRIDAAHLGADFVLRNFPGMAERCAQFKYDLAHNMVPVSPSAHFFMGGAAIDVKCRASLDKLFVAGEDAGGVHGANRLGGNGICESCVYGRLAGKSIAEYLSKPENRSVKESAHGMAEESIARLTAPYSRKNGKSPFENRREIQETNWVNVGVVRRQDRLETALTDFASLRHDVEKASVSGNKVYNMEFNTHLDTLNMIDVSVMAAVSALQ
;
A
#
# COMPACT_ATOMS: atom_id res chain seq x y z
N HIS A 1 18.69 -16.39 6.17
CA HIS A 1 19.46 -15.99 4.98
C HIS A 1 18.50 -15.72 3.81
N LEU A 2 18.93 -14.92 2.84
CA LEU A 2 18.15 -14.61 1.64
C LEU A 2 18.94 -15.03 0.38
N TYR A 3 18.26 -15.77 -0.48
CA TYR A 3 18.84 -16.33 -1.70
C TYR A 3 18.05 -15.90 -2.93
N ASN A 4 18.74 -15.57 -4.02
CA ASN A 4 18.12 -15.34 -5.33
C ASN A 4 17.78 -16.66 -6.05
N GLY A 5 17.26 -16.58 -7.26
CA GLY A 5 16.90 -17.75 -8.08
C GLY A 5 18.10 -18.63 -8.47
N ASP A 6 19.29 -18.05 -8.53
CA ASP A 6 20.55 -18.76 -8.83
C ASP A 6 21.16 -19.47 -7.60
N GLY A 7 20.54 -19.31 -6.42
CA GLY A 7 21.02 -19.87 -5.17
C GLY A 7 22.15 -19.07 -4.50
N GLU A 8 22.34 -17.81 -4.91
CA GLU A 8 23.32 -16.93 -4.29
C GLU A 8 22.72 -16.19 -3.09
N ARG A 9 23.46 -16.14 -1.98
CA ARG A 9 23.14 -15.32 -0.81
C ARG A 9 23.47 -13.85 -1.09
N TYR A 10 22.56 -13.18 -1.81
CA TYR A 10 22.79 -11.88 -2.41
C TYR A 10 23.00 -10.72 -1.41
N MET A 11 22.51 -10.83 -0.18
CA MET A 11 22.70 -9.78 0.82
C MET A 11 24.18 -9.52 1.16
N LEU A 12 25.05 -10.50 0.98
CA LEU A 12 26.51 -10.33 1.13
C LEU A 12 27.09 -9.34 0.11
N LYS A 13 26.45 -9.20 -1.06
CA LYS A 13 26.81 -8.21 -2.09
C LYS A 13 26.29 -6.82 -1.78
N TYR A 14 25.06 -6.71 -1.28
CA TYR A 14 24.38 -5.43 -1.07
C TYR A 14 24.69 -4.77 0.29
N ALA A 15 24.97 -5.56 1.30
CA ALA A 15 25.27 -5.10 2.66
C ALA A 15 26.26 -6.07 3.35
N PRO A 16 27.54 -6.11 2.92
CA PRO A 16 28.51 -7.12 3.34
C PRO A 16 28.70 -7.19 4.87
N ASP A 17 28.68 -6.04 5.54
CA ASP A 17 28.96 -5.95 6.98
C ASP A 17 27.82 -6.49 7.87
N VAL A 18 26.58 -6.40 7.42
CA VAL A 18 25.38 -6.72 8.21
C VAL A 18 24.48 -7.76 7.57
N ALA A 19 24.62 -7.99 6.27
CA ALA A 19 23.84 -8.91 5.45
C ALA A 19 22.33 -8.74 5.68
N GLU A 20 21.60 -9.79 6.04
CA GLU A 20 20.16 -9.77 6.29
C GLU A 20 19.75 -8.99 7.55
N ARG A 21 20.69 -8.51 8.35
CA ARG A 21 20.44 -7.59 9.47
C ARG A 21 20.41 -6.13 9.05
N ALA A 22 20.56 -5.84 7.77
CA ALA A 22 20.36 -4.51 7.20
C ALA A 22 18.92 -4.03 7.44
N THR A 23 18.68 -2.73 7.29
CA THR A 23 17.34 -2.13 7.44
C THR A 23 16.37 -2.68 6.39
N ARG A 24 15.07 -2.67 6.70
CA ARG A 24 14.04 -3.27 5.84
C ARG A 24 14.01 -2.71 4.43
N ASP A 25 14.27 -1.41 4.28
CA ASP A 25 14.35 -0.74 2.99
C ASP A 25 15.52 -1.27 2.15
N VAL A 26 16.70 -1.48 2.77
CA VAL A 26 17.86 -2.08 2.09
C VAL A 26 17.57 -3.52 1.67
N VAL A 27 17.00 -4.34 2.56
CA VAL A 27 16.65 -5.73 2.26
C VAL A 27 15.61 -5.81 1.14
N SER A 28 14.55 -5.01 1.20
CA SER A 28 13.50 -4.99 0.17
C SER A 28 14.02 -4.50 -1.17
N ARG A 29 14.84 -3.45 -1.17
CA ARG A 29 15.47 -2.93 -2.40
C ARG A 29 16.40 -3.95 -3.03
N SER A 30 17.22 -4.64 -2.23
CA SER A 30 18.14 -5.68 -2.73
C SER A 30 17.38 -6.85 -3.36
N ALA A 31 16.31 -7.33 -2.70
CA ALA A 31 15.44 -8.36 -3.25
C ALA A 31 14.80 -7.92 -4.58
N TYR A 32 14.26 -6.71 -4.64
CA TYR A 32 13.69 -6.15 -5.87
C TYR A 32 14.73 -6.08 -7.00
N LEU A 33 15.95 -5.64 -6.72
CA LEU A 33 17.02 -5.54 -7.73
C LEU A 33 17.41 -6.93 -8.26
N GLU A 34 17.46 -7.97 -7.42
CA GLU A 34 17.68 -9.35 -7.86
C GLU A 34 16.56 -9.82 -8.80
N MET A 35 15.30 -9.57 -8.43
CA MET A 35 14.14 -9.92 -9.25
C MET A 35 14.17 -9.22 -10.61
N MET A 36 14.43 -7.90 -10.63
CA MET A 36 14.49 -7.10 -11.85
C MET A 36 15.69 -7.44 -12.75
N ALA A 37 16.74 -8.03 -12.17
CA ALA A 37 17.88 -8.54 -12.92
C ALA A 37 17.67 -9.95 -13.50
N GLY A 38 16.45 -10.50 -13.41
CA GLY A 38 16.09 -11.83 -13.90
C GLY A 38 16.53 -12.99 -12.98
N ARG A 39 16.95 -12.69 -11.76
CA ARG A 39 17.35 -13.70 -10.76
C ARG A 39 16.26 -13.98 -9.72
N ALA A 40 15.01 -13.81 -10.10
CA ALA A 40 13.88 -14.28 -9.31
C ALA A 40 13.83 -15.81 -9.26
N CYS A 41 13.32 -16.38 -8.17
CA CYS A 41 13.02 -17.80 -8.11
C CYS A 41 11.80 -18.16 -9.00
N PRO A 42 11.63 -19.43 -9.41
CA PRO A 42 10.54 -19.85 -10.30
C PRO A 42 9.13 -19.50 -9.77
N GLU A 43 8.97 -19.47 -8.44
CA GLU A 43 7.73 -19.11 -7.77
C GLU A 43 7.47 -17.58 -7.75
N GLY A 44 8.42 -16.81 -8.26
CA GLY A 44 8.47 -15.34 -8.12
C GLY A 44 9.13 -14.90 -6.82
N GLY A 45 9.76 -13.72 -6.83
CA GLY A 45 10.48 -13.22 -5.66
C GLY A 45 11.86 -13.81 -5.45
N VAL A 46 12.28 -13.85 -4.20
CA VAL A 46 13.55 -14.46 -3.71
C VAL A 46 13.20 -15.49 -2.64
N ARG A 47 14.19 -16.20 -2.07
CA ARG A 47 13.93 -17.22 -1.06
C ARG A 47 14.51 -16.82 0.28
N ILE A 48 13.73 -17.04 1.34
CA ILE A 48 14.20 -16.97 2.73
C ILE A 48 14.53 -18.39 3.22
N ASP A 49 15.71 -18.53 3.81
CA ASP A 49 16.13 -19.71 4.55
C ASP A 49 16.16 -19.39 6.04
N ALA A 50 15.28 -20.01 6.80
CA ALA A 50 15.28 -20.01 8.25
C ALA A 50 15.77 -21.37 8.83
N ALA A 51 15.84 -22.42 8.01
CA ALA A 51 16.20 -23.76 8.45
C ALA A 51 17.61 -23.85 9.06
N HIS A 52 18.53 -22.97 8.63
CA HIS A 52 19.88 -22.89 9.20
C HIS A 52 19.91 -22.54 10.70
N LEU A 53 18.81 -21.99 11.26
CA LEU A 53 18.67 -21.70 12.69
C LEU A 53 18.28 -22.93 13.51
N GLY A 54 17.89 -24.03 12.86
CA GLY A 54 17.35 -25.23 13.46
C GLY A 54 15.82 -25.19 13.63
N ALA A 55 15.18 -26.33 13.34
CA ALA A 55 13.72 -26.43 13.31
C ALA A 55 13.06 -26.04 14.65
N ASP A 56 13.60 -26.52 15.77
CA ASP A 56 13.10 -26.22 17.12
C ASP A 56 13.14 -24.71 17.41
N PHE A 57 14.19 -24.02 16.97
CA PHE A 57 14.31 -22.58 17.13
C PHE A 57 13.25 -21.84 16.29
N VAL A 58 13.09 -22.23 15.04
CA VAL A 58 12.12 -21.60 14.12
C VAL A 58 10.70 -21.79 14.64
N LEU A 59 10.32 -23.01 15.00
CA LEU A 59 8.96 -23.32 15.47
C LEU A 59 8.64 -22.64 16.81
N ARG A 60 9.63 -22.47 17.69
CA ARG A 60 9.45 -21.80 19.00
C ARG A 60 9.37 -20.29 18.88
N ASN A 61 10.20 -19.69 18.03
CA ASN A 61 10.32 -18.22 17.96
C ASN A 61 9.44 -17.59 16.86
N PHE A 62 9.05 -18.34 15.84
CA PHE A 62 8.25 -17.87 14.71
C PHE A 62 7.01 -18.74 14.42
N PRO A 63 6.23 -19.18 15.45
CA PRO A 63 5.14 -20.14 15.26
C PRO A 63 4.09 -19.63 14.27
N GLY A 64 3.67 -18.37 14.36
CA GLY A 64 2.68 -17.79 13.45
C GLY A 64 3.16 -17.67 12.01
N MET A 65 4.46 -17.49 11.78
CA MET A 65 5.02 -17.48 10.42
C MET A 65 5.09 -18.91 9.85
N ALA A 66 5.53 -19.87 10.66
CA ALA A 66 5.56 -21.29 10.27
C ALA A 66 4.15 -21.79 9.90
N GLU A 67 3.14 -21.46 10.71
CA GLU A 67 1.74 -21.79 10.44
C GLU A 67 1.23 -21.17 9.13
N ARG A 68 1.52 -19.89 8.88
CA ARG A 68 1.14 -19.22 7.62
C ARG A 68 1.82 -19.87 6.42
N CYS A 69 3.11 -20.20 6.51
CA CYS A 69 3.81 -20.92 5.45
C CYS A 69 3.18 -22.28 5.16
N ALA A 70 2.80 -23.02 6.21
CA ALA A 70 2.16 -24.32 6.09
C ALA A 70 0.81 -24.28 5.37
N GLN A 71 0.01 -23.19 5.53
CA GLN A 71 -1.23 -22.99 4.78
C GLN A 71 -1.01 -22.95 3.26
N PHE A 72 0.18 -22.54 2.82
CA PHE A 72 0.61 -22.53 1.42
C PHE A 72 1.50 -23.72 1.05
N LYS A 73 1.55 -24.76 1.90
CA LYS A 73 2.36 -25.97 1.71
C LYS A 73 3.88 -25.75 1.75
N TYR A 74 4.33 -24.69 2.41
CA TYR A 74 5.74 -24.44 2.68
C TYR A 74 6.09 -24.78 4.12
N ASP A 75 7.26 -25.39 4.32
CA ASP A 75 7.82 -25.70 5.65
C ASP A 75 8.98 -24.75 5.95
N LEU A 76 8.71 -23.68 6.69
CA LEU A 76 9.70 -22.66 7.04
C LEU A 76 10.83 -23.21 7.93
N ALA A 77 10.58 -24.29 8.69
CA ALA A 77 11.56 -24.86 9.60
C ALA A 77 12.59 -25.75 8.89
N HIS A 78 12.25 -26.27 7.71
CA HIS A 78 13.12 -27.26 7.01
C HIS A 78 13.45 -26.84 5.58
N ASN A 79 12.71 -25.92 4.97
CA ASN A 79 12.87 -25.55 3.57
C ASN A 79 12.99 -24.04 3.37
N MET A 80 13.58 -23.64 2.25
CA MET A 80 13.52 -22.26 1.77
C MET A 80 12.10 -21.92 1.33
N VAL A 81 11.63 -20.72 1.67
CA VAL A 81 10.30 -20.24 1.34
C VAL A 81 10.40 -19.04 0.41
N PRO A 82 9.62 -18.97 -0.68
CA PRO A 82 9.59 -17.81 -1.56
C PRO A 82 8.99 -16.59 -0.85
N VAL A 83 9.64 -15.45 -1.01
CA VAL A 83 9.24 -14.17 -0.44
C VAL A 83 9.43 -13.07 -1.48
N SER A 84 8.63 -12.01 -1.39
CA SER A 84 8.73 -10.84 -2.25
C SER A 84 8.55 -9.57 -1.44
N PRO A 85 9.23 -8.47 -1.79
CA PRO A 85 8.87 -7.16 -1.25
C PRO A 85 7.40 -6.85 -1.51
N SER A 86 6.76 -6.17 -0.58
CA SER A 86 5.40 -5.67 -0.76
C SER A 86 5.24 -4.31 -0.09
N ALA A 87 4.27 -3.51 -0.55
CA ALA A 87 3.88 -2.30 0.13
C ALA A 87 3.44 -2.64 1.56
N HIS A 88 3.95 -1.91 2.54
CA HIS A 88 3.69 -2.16 3.96
C HIS A 88 3.14 -0.95 4.69
N PHE A 89 3.73 0.23 4.47
CA PHE A 89 3.38 1.46 5.18
C PHE A 89 3.68 2.69 4.33
N PHE A 90 2.74 3.62 4.26
CA PHE A 90 2.94 4.93 3.64
C PHE A 90 3.41 5.94 4.69
N MET A 91 4.58 6.56 4.48
CA MET A 91 5.09 7.61 5.36
C MET A 91 4.59 9.01 4.98
N GLY A 92 4.09 9.17 3.77
CA GLY A 92 3.43 10.37 3.29
C GLY A 92 1.94 10.37 3.59
N GLY A 93 1.25 11.45 3.25
CA GLY A 93 -0.19 11.58 3.48
C GLY A 93 -0.63 13.03 3.53
N ALA A 94 -1.82 13.27 4.06
CA ALA A 94 -2.34 14.61 4.24
C ALA A 94 -1.48 15.42 5.21
N ALA A 95 -1.12 16.64 4.84
CA ALA A 95 -0.44 17.56 5.75
C ALA A 95 -1.39 17.99 6.86
N ILE A 96 -0.92 17.87 8.12
CA ILE A 96 -1.69 18.20 9.31
C ILE A 96 -0.97 19.21 10.20
N ASP A 97 -1.75 19.98 10.98
CA ASP A 97 -1.22 20.81 12.06
C ASP A 97 -1.08 20.01 13.37
N VAL A 98 -0.59 20.66 14.41
CA VAL A 98 -0.42 20.08 15.76
C VAL A 98 -1.75 19.64 16.42
N LYS A 99 -2.88 19.95 15.85
CA LYS A 99 -4.23 19.52 16.25
C LYS A 99 -4.84 18.48 15.30
N CYS A 100 -4.03 17.88 14.45
CA CYS A 100 -4.45 16.92 13.41
C CYS A 100 -5.43 17.48 12.38
N ARG A 101 -5.48 18.81 12.17
CA ARG A 101 -6.33 19.43 11.15
C ARG A 101 -5.60 19.48 9.83
N ALA A 102 -6.26 19.05 8.77
CA ALA A 102 -5.79 19.23 7.39
C ALA A 102 -6.05 20.65 6.90
N SER A 103 -5.58 20.97 5.70
CA SER A 103 -5.82 22.27 5.04
C SER A 103 -7.28 22.50 4.66
N LEU A 104 -8.07 21.44 4.51
CA LEU A 104 -9.50 21.51 4.27
C LEU A 104 -10.25 21.72 5.59
N ASP A 105 -11.20 22.67 5.59
CA ASP A 105 -12.05 22.89 6.77
C ASP A 105 -12.85 21.64 7.13
N LYS A 106 -12.98 21.35 8.43
CA LYS A 106 -13.68 20.20 8.98
C LYS A 106 -13.01 18.82 8.71
N LEU A 107 -11.83 18.79 8.11
CA LEU A 107 -11.08 17.55 7.90
C LEU A 107 -9.97 17.41 8.95
N PHE A 108 -10.01 16.29 9.67
CA PHE A 108 -8.99 15.87 10.61
C PHE A 108 -8.41 14.52 10.15
N VAL A 109 -7.09 14.37 10.21
CA VAL A 109 -6.40 13.17 9.75
C VAL A 109 -5.42 12.70 10.82
N ALA A 110 -5.34 11.40 11.06
CA ALA A 110 -4.44 10.80 12.04
C ALA A 110 -4.06 9.37 11.66
N GLY A 111 -2.87 8.93 12.04
CA GLY A 111 -2.34 7.62 11.69
C GLY A 111 -1.68 7.62 10.32
N GLU A 112 -1.65 6.47 9.64
CA GLU A 112 -0.92 6.27 8.39
C GLU A 112 -1.32 7.25 7.27
N ASP A 113 -2.56 7.76 7.28
CA ASP A 113 -3.04 8.72 6.28
C ASP A 113 -2.49 10.14 6.49
N ALA A 114 -1.85 10.42 7.64
CA ALA A 114 -1.23 11.69 7.95
C ALA A 114 0.26 11.72 7.58
N GLY A 115 0.66 12.71 6.79
CA GLY A 115 2.06 12.90 6.42
C GLY A 115 2.87 13.69 7.46
N GLY A 116 4.21 13.54 7.42
CA GLY A 116 5.17 14.38 8.14
C GLY A 116 5.70 13.81 9.46
N VAL A 117 5.04 12.83 10.05
CA VAL A 117 5.43 12.27 11.37
C VAL A 117 6.70 11.40 11.29
N HIS A 118 6.88 10.66 10.20
CA HIS A 118 7.94 9.65 10.08
C HIS A 118 9.10 10.04 9.18
N GLY A 119 9.07 11.21 8.56
CA GLY A 119 10.07 11.60 7.57
C GLY A 119 10.12 10.61 6.40
N ALA A 120 11.31 10.33 5.91
CA ALA A 120 11.50 9.47 4.73
C ALA A 120 11.41 7.97 5.03
N ASN A 121 11.62 7.53 6.28
CA ASN A 121 11.60 6.12 6.65
C ASN A 121 11.19 5.92 8.11
N ARG A 122 10.07 5.26 8.32
CA ARG A 122 9.48 5.01 9.63
C ARG A 122 10.29 3.99 10.43
N LEU A 123 10.59 4.30 11.68
CA LEU A 123 11.17 3.35 12.63
C LEU A 123 10.17 2.22 12.94
N GLY A 124 10.69 0.99 13.03
CA GLY A 124 9.89 -0.20 13.30
C GLY A 124 9.04 -0.04 14.58
N GLY A 125 7.78 -0.50 14.51
CA GLY A 125 6.83 -0.45 15.63
C GLY A 125 6.04 0.86 15.76
N ASN A 126 6.52 1.98 15.24
CA ASN A 126 5.92 3.30 15.47
C ASN A 126 4.55 3.54 14.80
N GLY A 127 4.14 2.71 13.82
CA GLY A 127 2.83 2.89 13.19
C GLY A 127 1.66 2.73 14.16
N ILE A 128 1.72 1.75 15.06
CA ILE A 128 0.67 1.55 16.09
C ILE A 128 0.68 2.69 17.10
N CYS A 129 1.87 3.10 17.57
CA CYS A 129 2.00 4.24 18.49
C CYS A 129 1.44 5.52 17.88
N GLU A 130 1.76 5.78 16.61
CA GLU A 130 1.21 6.92 15.87
C GLU A 130 -0.31 6.89 15.83
N SER A 131 -0.90 5.79 15.37
CA SER A 131 -2.36 5.67 15.27
C SER A 131 -3.05 5.90 16.61
N CYS A 132 -2.50 5.37 17.71
CA CYS A 132 -3.07 5.55 19.06
C CYS A 132 -2.93 6.98 19.56
N VAL A 133 -1.74 7.58 19.44
CA VAL A 133 -1.44 8.91 19.98
C VAL A 133 -2.17 9.99 19.18
N TYR A 134 -2.00 9.98 17.87
CA TYR A 134 -2.61 11.00 17.01
C TYR A 134 -4.12 10.78 16.86
N GLY A 135 -4.62 9.55 16.87
CA GLY A 135 -6.06 9.28 16.91
C GLY A 135 -6.72 9.87 18.17
N ARG A 136 -6.07 9.74 19.35
CA ARG A 136 -6.54 10.38 20.57
C ARG A 136 -6.48 11.91 20.46
N LEU A 137 -5.41 12.45 19.90
CA LEU A 137 -5.23 13.90 19.73
C LEU A 137 -6.28 14.46 18.79
N ALA A 138 -6.51 13.81 17.65
CA ALA A 138 -7.56 14.17 16.69
C ALA A 138 -8.94 14.16 17.34
N GLY A 139 -9.28 13.12 18.10
CA GLY A 139 -10.54 13.04 18.84
C GLY A 139 -10.77 14.20 19.80
N LYS A 140 -9.74 14.61 20.55
CA LYS A 140 -9.80 15.81 21.41
C LYS A 140 -10.00 17.09 20.59
N SER A 141 -9.24 17.24 19.52
CA SER A 141 -9.31 18.42 18.65
C SER A 141 -10.68 18.54 17.97
N ILE A 142 -11.27 17.42 17.55
CA ILE A 142 -12.65 17.37 17.00
C ILE A 142 -13.67 17.78 18.08
N ALA A 143 -13.55 17.27 19.30
CA ALA A 143 -14.44 17.63 20.38
C ALA A 143 -14.36 19.13 20.71
N GLU A 144 -13.15 19.71 20.78
CA GLU A 144 -12.94 21.15 20.94
C GLU A 144 -13.56 21.94 19.77
N TYR A 145 -13.37 21.48 18.54
CA TYR A 145 -13.93 22.11 17.35
C TYR A 145 -15.47 22.14 17.38
N LEU A 146 -16.08 21.01 17.71
CA LEU A 146 -17.54 20.86 17.79
C LEU A 146 -18.17 21.48 19.05
N SER A 147 -17.38 21.90 20.05
CA SER A 147 -17.89 22.64 21.21
C SER A 147 -18.47 24.00 20.80
N LYS A 148 -18.02 24.57 19.68
CA LYS A 148 -18.51 25.82 19.11
C LYS A 148 -19.74 25.56 18.26
N PRO A 149 -20.91 26.20 18.55
CA PRO A 149 -22.15 25.97 17.82
C PRO A 149 -22.05 26.16 16.29
N GLU A 150 -21.28 27.18 15.86
CA GLU A 150 -21.08 27.51 14.45
C GLU A 150 -20.43 26.39 13.65
N ASN A 151 -19.66 25.50 14.30
CA ASN A 151 -18.98 24.39 13.66
C ASN A 151 -19.87 23.15 13.46
N ARG A 152 -21.04 23.12 14.09
CA ARG A 152 -21.97 21.97 14.05
C ARG A 152 -22.91 21.98 12.85
N SER A 153 -23.01 23.12 12.15
CA SER A 153 -23.94 23.25 11.03
C SER A 153 -23.47 22.40 9.82
N VAL A 154 -24.37 21.59 9.28
CA VAL A 154 -24.23 20.96 7.97
C VAL A 154 -24.88 21.89 6.96
N LYS A 155 -24.15 22.23 5.89
CA LYS A 155 -24.71 23.05 4.81
C LYS A 155 -25.85 22.29 4.12
N GLU A 156 -26.94 22.97 3.82
CA GLU A 156 -28.14 22.41 3.15
C GLU A 156 -27.76 21.78 1.78
N SER A 157 -26.75 22.34 1.11
CA SER A 157 -26.17 21.81 -0.14
C SER A 157 -25.52 20.40 0.00
N ALA A 158 -25.24 19.94 1.23
CA ALA A 158 -24.60 18.63 1.43
C ALA A 158 -25.49 17.45 1.01
N HIS A 159 -26.82 17.58 1.08
CA HIS A 159 -27.72 16.52 0.65
C HIS A 159 -27.70 16.33 -0.87
N GLY A 160 -27.77 17.41 -1.65
CA GLY A 160 -27.67 17.34 -3.12
C GLY A 160 -26.32 16.78 -3.59
N MET A 161 -25.21 17.18 -2.94
CA MET A 161 -23.89 16.63 -3.23
C MET A 161 -23.78 15.12 -2.88
N ALA A 162 -24.47 14.67 -1.84
CA ALA A 162 -24.49 13.25 -1.48
C ALA A 162 -25.22 12.43 -2.54
N GLU A 163 -26.37 12.89 -3.02
CA GLU A 163 -27.15 12.23 -4.07
C GLU A 163 -26.36 12.13 -5.38
N GLU A 164 -25.71 13.22 -5.80
CA GLU A 164 -24.86 13.25 -6.97
C GLU A 164 -23.67 12.26 -6.85
N SER A 165 -23.05 12.22 -5.66
CA SER A 165 -21.95 11.31 -5.38
C SER A 165 -22.39 9.86 -5.42
N ILE A 166 -23.55 9.52 -4.85
CA ILE A 166 -24.13 8.18 -4.90
C ILE A 166 -24.44 7.79 -6.36
N ALA A 167 -25.06 8.68 -7.14
CA ALA A 167 -25.37 8.44 -8.53
C ALA A 167 -24.09 8.16 -9.34
N ARG A 168 -23.03 8.95 -9.15
CA ARG A 168 -21.73 8.77 -9.79
C ARG A 168 -21.09 7.44 -9.41
N LEU A 169 -21.07 7.09 -8.13
CA LEU A 169 -20.45 5.85 -7.65
C LEU A 169 -21.21 4.61 -8.12
N THR A 170 -22.53 4.69 -8.26
CA THR A 170 -23.37 3.55 -8.70
C THR A 170 -23.56 3.46 -10.22
N ALA A 171 -23.13 4.47 -10.97
CA ALA A 171 -23.21 4.48 -12.43
C ALA A 171 -22.62 3.23 -13.14
N PRO A 172 -21.55 2.57 -12.61
CA PRO A 172 -21.01 1.36 -13.22
C PRO A 172 -22.00 0.22 -13.40
N TYR A 173 -23.05 0.13 -12.56
CA TYR A 173 -24.10 -0.88 -12.71
C TYR A 173 -24.98 -0.70 -13.96
N SER A 174 -25.06 0.50 -14.50
CA SER A 174 -25.84 0.79 -15.72
C SER A 174 -25.02 0.73 -17.01
N ARG A 175 -23.69 0.61 -16.87
CA ARG A 175 -22.78 0.56 -18.03
C ARG A 175 -22.71 -0.84 -18.60
N LYS A 176 -22.50 -0.90 -19.93
CA LYS A 176 -22.27 -2.15 -20.66
C LYS A 176 -20.90 -2.06 -21.36
N ASN A 177 -20.20 -3.18 -21.42
CA ASN A 177 -18.92 -3.28 -22.13
C ASN A 177 -17.78 -2.40 -21.58
N GLY A 178 -17.85 -1.98 -20.31
CA GLY A 178 -16.72 -1.38 -19.62
C GLY A 178 -15.71 -2.44 -19.21
N LYS A 179 -14.45 -2.04 -19.04
CA LYS A 179 -13.39 -2.91 -18.54
C LYS A 179 -13.69 -3.37 -17.11
N SER A 180 -13.32 -4.61 -16.79
CA SER A 180 -13.54 -5.16 -15.45
C SER A 180 -12.72 -4.41 -14.40
N PRO A 181 -13.30 -4.07 -13.22
CA PRO A 181 -12.55 -3.50 -12.11
C PRO A 181 -11.35 -4.36 -11.66
N PHE A 182 -11.42 -5.69 -11.80
CA PHE A 182 -10.30 -6.58 -11.49
C PHE A 182 -9.13 -6.41 -12.45
N GLU A 183 -9.42 -6.21 -13.74
CA GLU A 183 -8.39 -5.91 -14.75
C GLU A 183 -7.76 -4.55 -14.50
N ASN A 184 -8.57 -3.52 -14.26
CA ASN A 184 -8.10 -2.19 -13.91
C ASN A 184 -7.17 -2.24 -12.67
N ARG A 185 -7.58 -2.94 -11.62
CA ARG A 185 -6.75 -3.10 -10.40
C ARG A 185 -5.41 -3.73 -10.72
N ARG A 186 -5.39 -4.79 -11.52
CA ARG A 186 -4.15 -5.47 -11.88
C ARG A 186 -3.20 -4.55 -12.66
N GLU A 187 -3.70 -3.81 -13.63
CA GLU A 187 -2.86 -2.88 -14.39
C GLU A 187 -2.32 -1.73 -13.55
N ILE A 188 -3.13 -1.18 -12.63
CA ILE A 188 -2.65 -0.18 -11.66
C ILE A 188 -1.53 -0.76 -10.79
N GLN A 189 -1.69 -2.00 -10.32
CA GLN A 189 -0.69 -2.70 -9.51
C GLN A 189 0.60 -2.95 -10.28
N GLU A 190 0.50 -3.39 -11.54
CA GLU A 190 1.65 -3.63 -12.42
C GLU A 190 2.40 -2.34 -12.72
N THR A 191 1.69 -1.25 -13.07
CA THR A 191 2.28 0.06 -13.29
C THR A 191 2.99 0.58 -12.03
N ASN A 192 2.36 0.46 -10.88
CA ASN A 192 2.98 0.83 -9.61
C ASN A 192 4.23 0.00 -9.33
N TRP A 193 4.16 -1.32 -9.49
CA TRP A 193 5.27 -2.23 -9.23
C TRP A 193 6.50 -1.90 -10.06
N VAL A 194 6.31 -1.68 -11.36
CA VAL A 194 7.41 -1.44 -12.30
C VAL A 194 7.94 -0.01 -12.23
N ASN A 195 7.06 0.99 -12.13
CA ASN A 195 7.39 2.38 -12.36
C ASN A 195 7.41 3.26 -11.10
N VAL A 196 6.64 2.93 -10.05
CA VAL A 196 6.51 3.73 -8.82
C VAL A 196 7.03 2.99 -7.59
N GLY A 197 7.34 1.70 -7.72
CA GLY A 197 7.67 0.79 -6.62
C GLY A 197 8.99 1.06 -5.89
N VAL A 198 9.69 -0.01 -5.52
CA VAL A 198 10.81 0.03 -4.57
C VAL A 198 12.00 0.87 -5.03
N VAL A 199 12.29 0.93 -6.34
CA VAL A 199 13.37 1.74 -6.93
C VAL A 199 12.76 2.71 -7.93
N ARG A 200 12.85 3.99 -7.62
CA ARG A 200 12.25 5.07 -8.41
C ARG A 200 13.28 5.76 -9.28
N ARG A 201 12.87 6.09 -10.50
CA ARG A 201 13.65 6.84 -11.48
C ARG A 201 12.72 7.83 -12.16
N GLN A 202 13.23 9.00 -12.50
CA GLN A 202 12.44 10.07 -13.12
C GLN A 202 11.72 9.59 -14.38
N ASP A 203 12.43 8.96 -15.32
CA ASP A 203 11.89 8.46 -16.59
C ASP A 203 10.70 7.48 -16.37
N ARG A 204 10.80 6.62 -15.36
CA ARG A 204 9.73 5.67 -15.01
C ARG A 204 8.55 6.33 -14.33
N LEU A 205 8.79 7.30 -13.44
CA LEU A 205 7.73 8.04 -12.78
C LEU A 205 6.91 8.86 -13.79
N GLU A 206 7.58 9.51 -14.77
CA GLU A 206 6.93 10.24 -15.86
C GLU A 206 6.09 9.30 -16.75
N THR A 207 6.62 8.10 -17.06
CA THR A 207 5.86 7.05 -17.75
C THR A 207 4.64 6.62 -16.95
N ALA A 208 4.80 6.39 -15.64
CA ALA A 208 3.68 6.01 -14.77
C ALA A 208 2.55 7.04 -14.77
N LEU A 209 2.88 8.33 -14.73
CA LEU A 209 1.87 9.41 -14.77
C LEU A 209 1.07 9.38 -16.08
N THR A 210 1.73 9.08 -17.20
CA THR A 210 1.06 8.92 -18.51
C THR A 210 0.15 7.70 -18.50
N ASP A 211 0.63 6.56 -18.00
CA ASP A 211 -0.15 5.32 -17.90
C ASP A 211 -1.36 5.51 -16.96
N PHE A 212 -1.18 6.16 -15.81
CA PHE A 212 -2.27 6.44 -14.88
C PHE A 212 -3.33 7.37 -15.48
N ALA A 213 -2.96 8.32 -16.33
CA ALA A 213 -3.93 9.15 -17.03
C ALA A 213 -4.83 8.32 -17.96
N SER A 214 -4.26 7.35 -18.66
CA SER A 214 -5.01 6.40 -19.49
C SER A 214 -5.87 5.45 -18.65
N LEU A 215 -5.29 4.85 -17.60
CA LEU A 215 -5.98 3.94 -16.69
C LEU A 215 -7.14 4.62 -15.95
N ARG A 216 -7.02 5.91 -15.60
CA ARG A 216 -8.12 6.68 -15.01
C ARG A 216 -9.35 6.66 -15.89
N HIS A 217 -9.18 6.85 -17.18
CA HIS A 217 -10.29 6.80 -18.14
C HIS A 217 -10.97 5.42 -18.14
N ASP A 218 -10.19 4.33 -18.12
CA ASP A 218 -10.71 2.97 -18.05
C ASP A 218 -11.46 2.70 -16.74
N VAL A 219 -10.90 3.15 -15.61
CA VAL A 219 -11.52 3.04 -14.30
C VAL A 219 -12.86 3.80 -14.26
N GLU A 220 -12.90 5.02 -14.77
CA GLU A 220 -14.12 5.84 -14.80
C GLU A 220 -15.20 5.22 -15.70
N LYS A 221 -14.83 4.47 -16.74
CA LYS A 221 -15.73 3.78 -17.66
C LYS A 221 -16.00 2.32 -17.30
N ALA A 222 -15.43 1.81 -16.23
CA ALA A 222 -15.65 0.44 -15.81
C ALA A 222 -17.13 0.08 -15.69
N SER A 223 -17.47 -1.15 -15.99
CA SER A 223 -18.80 -1.73 -15.75
C SER A 223 -18.75 -2.73 -14.61
N VAL A 224 -19.84 -2.83 -13.89
CA VAL A 224 -20.02 -3.75 -12.77
C VAL A 224 -21.27 -4.56 -12.99
N SER A 225 -21.15 -5.89 -12.84
CA SER A 225 -22.24 -6.84 -13.00
C SER A 225 -22.87 -7.22 -11.65
N GLY A 226 -24.00 -7.93 -11.69
CA GLY A 226 -24.63 -8.50 -10.51
C GLY A 226 -25.46 -7.51 -9.69
N ASN A 227 -25.76 -7.89 -8.45
CA ASN A 227 -26.58 -7.09 -7.54
C ASN A 227 -25.73 -6.12 -6.71
N LYS A 228 -26.39 -5.23 -5.95
CA LYS A 228 -25.72 -4.21 -5.14
C LYS A 228 -25.29 -4.71 -3.74
N VAL A 229 -25.59 -5.97 -3.39
CA VAL A 229 -25.33 -6.52 -2.06
C VAL A 229 -24.18 -7.51 -2.14
N TYR A 230 -23.15 -7.34 -1.30
CA TYR A 230 -21.94 -8.17 -1.26
C TYR A 230 -21.21 -8.29 -2.62
N ASN A 231 -21.19 -7.20 -3.39
CA ASN A 231 -20.61 -7.19 -4.73
C ASN A 231 -19.11 -6.85 -4.68
N MET A 232 -18.27 -7.88 -4.85
CA MET A 232 -16.80 -7.73 -4.86
C MET A 232 -16.32 -6.90 -6.05
N GLU A 233 -16.98 -6.98 -7.20
CA GLU A 233 -16.63 -6.21 -8.38
C GLU A 233 -16.87 -4.71 -8.15
N PHE A 234 -17.97 -4.36 -7.50
CA PHE A 234 -18.26 -2.97 -7.12
C PHE A 234 -17.27 -2.44 -6.09
N ASN A 235 -16.96 -3.22 -5.05
CA ASN A 235 -15.95 -2.82 -4.07
C ASN A 235 -14.59 -2.62 -4.74
N THR A 236 -14.20 -3.52 -5.64
CA THR A 236 -12.95 -3.37 -6.42
C THR A 236 -12.98 -2.11 -7.28
N HIS A 237 -14.13 -1.74 -7.86
CA HIS A 237 -14.25 -0.47 -8.60
C HIS A 237 -13.99 0.73 -7.71
N LEU A 238 -14.57 0.78 -6.50
CA LEU A 238 -14.31 1.86 -5.54
C LEU A 238 -12.84 1.91 -5.12
N ASP A 239 -12.23 0.74 -4.89
CA ASP A 239 -10.80 0.64 -4.59
C ASP A 239 -9.94 1.20 -5.74
N THR A 240 -10.28 0.87 -7.01
CA THR A 240 -9.49 1.35 -8.16
C THR A 240 -9.58 2.85 -8.36
N LEU A 241 -10.71 3.49 -8.05
CA LEU A 241 -10.83 4.95 -8.05
C LEU A 241 -9.84 5.60 -7.06
N ASN A 242 -9.77 5.06 -5.84
CA ASN A 242 -8.84 5.55 -4.82
C ASN A 242 -7.38 5.19 -5.14
N MET A 243 -7.14 3.98 -5.68
CA MET A 243 -5.79 3.55 -6.06
C MET A 243 -5.16 4.44 -7.10
N ILE A 244 -5.91 4.88 -8.12
CA ILE A 244 -5.40 5.80 -9.14
C ILE A 244 -4.97 7.12 -8.50
N ASP A 245 -5.79 7.71 -7.63
CA ASP A 245 -5.48 8.97 -6.97
C ASP A 245 -4.21 8.87 -6.11
N VAL A 246 -4.13 7.84 -5.28
CA VAL A 246 -2.94 7.58 -4.43
C VAL A 246 -1.70 7.31 -5.27
N SER A 247 -1.82 6.55 -6.37
CA SER A 247 -0.70 6.25 -7.26
C SER A 247 -0.13 7.51 -7.92
N VAL A 248 -1.01 8.38 -8.42
CA VAL A 248 -0.62 9.68 -9.01
C VAL A 248 0.06 10.56 -7.95
N MET A 249 -0.54 10.68 -6.75
CA MET A 249 0.07 11.46 -5.66
C MET A 249 1.46 10.92 -5.27
N ALA A 250 1.62 9.60 -5.19
CA ALA A 250 2.90 8.97 -4.87
C ALA A 250 3.96 9.24 -5.96
N ALA A 251 3.58 9.14 -7.24
CA ALA A 251 4.48 9.41 -8.36
C ALA A 251 4.89 10.89 -8.43
N VAL A 252 3.94 11.81 -8.28
CA VAL A 252 4.20 13.27 -8.26
C VAL A 252 5.10 13.65 -7.09
N SER A 253 4.80 13.16 -5.88
CA SER A 253 5.63 13.44 -4.69
C SER A 253 7.05 12.90 -4.82
N ALA A 254 7.26 11.82 -5.57
CA ALA A 254 8.57 11.24 -5.78
C ALA A 254 9.41 11.98 -6.85
N LEU A 255 8.77 12.82 -7.68
CA LEU A 255 9.42 13.67 -8.68
C LEU A 255 9.91 15.03 -8.10
N GLN A 256 9.40 15.44 -6.93
CA GLN A 256 9.80 16.66 -6.22
C GLN A 256 11.10 16.46 -5.44
#